data_003001d184066ec9a2d7de6a98a27da4
#
_entry.id   003001d184066ec9a2d7de6a98a27da4
#
_cell.length_a   1.000
_cell.length_b   1.000
_cell.length_c   1.000
_cell.angle_alpha   90.00
_cell.angle_beta   90.00
_cell.angle_gamma   90.00
#
_symmetry.space_group_name_H-M   'P 1'
#
loop_
_entity.id
_entity.type
_entity.pdbx_description
1 polymer ?
#
loop_
_entity_poly.entity_id
_entity_poly.type
_entity_poly.pdbx_seq_one_letter_code
_entity_poly.pdbx_strand_id
1 'polypeptide(L)'
;NIAYLYGFEIYLVGGIVRDLLLRRDIADVDITVVGDAKKFAEILDCYGSVKSVKYVETLPTAKVLFKNGVELDFASTRKECYKKQGDLPVVTEIGCPLKDDVLRRDFTVNAIAISLNRNNLFEIVDYLGGQEDLSKKQLRILHKKSFYDDPSRIIRGLKFAVRLGFILEEETKILQEEYLENPLKNIPLERVKSEIKELFSLNKLAAFDD
;
A
#
# COMPACT_ATOMS: atom_id res chain seq x y z
N ASN A 1 -10.61 20.41 4.21
CA ASN A 1 -10.65 21.82 3.70
C ASN A 1 -9.26 22.35 3.34
N ILE A 2 -8.19 22.09 4.12
CA ILE A 2 -6.83 22.58 3.85
C ILE A 2 -6.31 22.02 2.51
N ALA A 3 -6.42 20.72 2.25
CA ALA A 3 -6.00 20.14 0.97
C ALA A 3 -6.65 20.86 -0.23
N TYR A 4 -7.94 21.08 -0.19
CA TYR A 4 -8.67 21.82 -1.23
C TYR A 4 -8.16 23.24 -1.45
N LEU A 5 -7.90 23.98 -0.36
CA LEU A 5 -7.40 25.36 -0.43
C LEU A 5 -6.03 25.48 -1.10
N TYR A 6 -5.20 24.46 -0.97
CA TYR A 6 -3.85 24.43 -1.53
C TYR A 6 -3.70 23.55 -2.77
N GLY A 7 -4.83 23.09 -3.34
CA GLY A 7 -4.85 22.33 -4.58
C GLY A 7 -4.30 20.89 -4.48
N PHE A 8 -4.32 20.29 -3.28
CA PHE A 8 -3.96 18.89 -3.09
C PHE A 8 -5.20 18.00 -3.16
N GLU A 9 -5.07 16.87 -3.82
CA GLU A 9 -6.01 15.76 -3.68
C GLU A 9 -5.46 14.75 -2.67
N ILE A 10 -6.33 14.25 -1.78
CA ILE A 10 -5.94 13.31 -0.73
C ILE A 10 -6.88 12.11 -0.68
N TYR A 11 -6.31 10.95 -0.38
CA TYR A 11 -7.03 9.67 -0.38
C TYR A 11 -6.56 8.76 0.75
N LEU A 12 -7.46 7.95 1.31
CA LEU A 12 -7.07 6.72 1.99
C LEU A 12 -6.77 5.68 0.93
N VAL A 13 -5.68 4.90 1.05
CA VAL A 13 -5.32 3.88 0.06
C VAL A 13 -4.67 2.68 0.73
N GLY A 14 -4.97 1.49 0.25
CA GLY A 14 -4.28 0.29 0.69
C GLY A 14 -4.96 -0.46 1.83
N GLY A 15 -4.16 -0.91 2.79
CA GLY A 15 -4.63 -1.77 3.89
C GLY A 15 -5.80 -1.18 4.67
N ILE A 16 -5.77 0.12 4.94
CA ILE A 16 -6.86 0.82 5.65
C ILE A 16 -8.19 0.71 4.88
N VAL A 17 -8.19 0.92 3.57
CA VAL A 17 -9.42 0.86 2.75
C VAL A 17 -9.95 -0.58 2.72
N ARG A 18 -9.05 -1.55 2.48
CA ARG A 18 -9.39 -2.97 2.54
C ARG A 18 -10.02 -3.35 3.89
N ASP A 19 -9.39 -2.96 5.00
CA ASP A 19 -9.83 -3.35 6.33
C ASP A 19 -11.14 -2.64 6.72
N LEU A 20 -11.35 -1.38 6.28
CA LEU A 20 -12.65 -0.69 6.36
C LEU A 20 -13.76 -1.44 5.63
N LEU A 21 -13.53 -1.82 4.37
CA LEU A 21 -14.51 -2.55 3.55
C LEU A 21 -14.82 -3.94 4.12
N LEU A 22 -13.85 -4.57 4.78
CA LEU A 22 -14.01 -5.85 5.48
C LEU A 22 -14.56 -5.69 6.90
N ARG A 23 -14.83 -4.47 7.38
CA ARG A 23 -15.29 -4.16 8.75
C ARG A 23 -14.33 -4.72 9.82
N ARG A 24 -13.03 -4.59 9.58
CA ARG A 24 -11.96 -4.98 10.50
C ARG A 24 -11.44 -3.76 11.26
N ASP A 25 -10.77 -4.03 12.37
CA ASP A 25 -10.08 -2.98 13.13
C ASP A 25 -8.97 -2.34 12.30
N ILE A 26 -8.89 -1.02 12.39
CA ILE A 26 -7.88 -0.19 11.69
C ILE A 26 -6.75 0.07 12.67
N ALA A 27 -5.53 -0.31 12.30
CA ALA A 27 -4.34 -0.06 13.12
C ALA A 27 -3.74 1.31 12.80
N ASP A 28 -3.45 1.58 11.53
CA ASP A 28 -2.77 2.79 11.08
C ASP A 28 -3.58 3.53 10.02
N VAL A 29 -3.48 4.86 10.01
CA VAL A 29 -4.18 5.70 9.04
C VAL A 29 -3.17 6.32 8.09
N ASP A 30 -3.05 5.71 6.91
CA ASP A 30 -2.21 6.17 5.81
C ASP A 30 -3.01 7.05 4.84
N ILE A 31 -2.55 8.27 4.63
CA ILE A 31 -3.14 9.21 3.66
C ILE A 31 -2.19 9.40 2.49
N THR A 32 -2.69 9.13 1.30
CA THR A 32 -1.97 9.37 0.05
C THR A 32 -2.29 10.77 -0.45
N VAL A 33 -1.26 11.56 -0.77
CA VAL A 33 -1.33 12.93 -1.28
C VAL A 33 -0.91 12.92 -2.74
N VAL A 34 -1.79 13.37 -3.64
CA VAL A 34 -1.41 13.65 -5.03
C VAL A 34 -0.63 14.94 -5.03
N GLY A 35 0.69 14.82 -4.98
CA GLY A 35 1.62 15.93 -4.78
C GLY A 35 2.75 15.56 -3.82
N ASP A 36 3.40 16.58 -3.28
CA ASP A 36 4.45 16.43 -2.28
C ASP A 36 3.86 16.39 -0.86
N ALA A 37 3.87 15.22 -0.23
CA ALA A 37 3.36 15.00 1.12
C ALA A 37 4.15 15.79 2.18
N LYS A 38 5.44 16.07 1.95
CA LYS A 38 6.26 16.86 2.88
C LYS A 38 5.79 18.31 2.87
N LYS A 39 5.58 18.89 1.68
CA LYS A 39 5.00 20.24 1.54
C LYS A 39 3.60 20.31 2.13
N PHE A 40 2.79 19.28 1.94
CA PHE A 40 1.46 19.24 2.54
C PHE A 40 1.52 19.22 4.07
N ALA A 41 2.45 18.45 4.66
CA ALA A 41 2.65 18.42 6.11
C ALA A 41 3.15 19.77 6.67
N GLU A 42 4.02 20.49 5.95
CA GLU A 42 4.46 21.86 6.28
C GLU A 42 3.27 22.83 6.30
N ILE A 43 2.38 22.73 5.31
CA ILE A 43 1.16 23.55 5.28
C ILE A 43 0.27 23.23 6.48
N LEU A 44 0.08 21.96 6.83
CA LEU A 44 -0.70 21.57 8.02
C LEU A 44 -0.11 22.14 9.31
N ASP A 45 1.21 22.19 9.44
CA ASP A 45 1.90 22.75 10.61
C ASP A 45 1.62 24.24 10.80
N CYS A 46 1.52 25.00 9.71
CA CYS A 46 1.17 26.43 9.75
C CYS A 46 -0.23 26.71 10.35
N TYR A 47 -1.15 25.74 10.37
CA TYR A 47 -2.49 25.89 10.94
C TYR A 47 -2.56 25.70 12.46
N GLY A 48 -1.43 25.48 13.13
CA GLY A 48 -1.33 25.47 14.58
C GLY A 48 -1.97 24.28 15.31
N SER A 49 -2.52 23.29 14.58
CA SER A 49 -3.10 22.06 15.15
C SER A 49 -2.09 20.93 15.27
N VAL A 50 -0.93 21.06 14.64
CA VAL A 50 0.15 20.07 14.65
C VAL A 50 1.01 20.23 15.92
N LYS A 51 1.42 19.11 16.50
CA LYS A 51 2.36 19.03 17.62
C LYS A 51 3.79 18.78 17.13
N SER A 52 3.94 17.89 16.15
CA SER A 52 5.24 17.59 15.54
C SER A 52 5.07 16.94 14.17
N VAL A 53 6.05 17.17 13.29
CA VAL A 53 6.19 16.51 11.99
C VAL A 53 7.51 15.76 11.96
N LYS A 54 7.51 14.52 11.49
CA LYS A 54 8.69 13.71 11.23
C LYS A 54 8.75 13.36 9.75
N TYR A 55 9.86 13.64 9.10
CA TYR A 55 10.09 13.32 7.69
C TYR A 55 10.92 12.05 7.57
N VAL A 56 10.57 11.19 6.61
CA VAL A 56 11.42 10.06 6.24
C VAL A 56 12.35 10.52 5.12
N GLU A 57 13.67 10.40 5.34
CA GLU A 57 14.66 10.91 4.38
C GLU A 57 14.63 10.18 3.04
N THR A 58 14.48 8.86 3.10
CA THR A 58 14.54 7.97 1.91
C THR A 58 13.24 7.84 1.15
N LEU A 59 12.12 8.31 1.71
CA LEU A 59 10.79 8.19 1.12
C LEU A 59 10.07 9.54 1.14
N PRO A 60 9.20 9.81 0.15
CA PRO A 60 8.40 11.03 0.13
C PRO A 60 7.20 10.93 1.09
N THR A 61 7.50 10.75 2.39
CA THR A 61 6.49 10.56 3.45
C THR A 61 6.75 11.51 4.60
N ALA A 62 5.67 11.88 5.29
CA ALA A 62 5.69 12.68 6.50
C ALA A 62 4.71 12.11 7.53
N LYS A 63 5.15 11.93 8.76
CA LYS A 63 4.33 11.52 9.89
C LYS A 63 3.97 12.75 10.71
N VAL A 64 2.69 13.03 10.88
CA VAL A 64 2.16 14.20 11.56
C VAL A 64 1.44 13.79 12.83
N LEU A 65 1.94 14.25 13.96
CA LEU A 65 1.26 14.13 15.25
C LEU A 65 0.49 15.43 15.55
N PHE A 66 -0.80 15.33 15.70
CA PHE A 66 -1.66 16.46 16.05
C PHE A 66 -1.71 16.69 17.58
N LYS A 67 -2.07 17.90 17.99
CA LYS A 67 -2.19 18.29 19.42
C LYS A 67 -3.23 17.49 20.20
N ASN A 68 -4.25 16.96 19.50
CA ASN A 68 -5.27 16.06 20.08
C ASN A 68 -4.81 14.60 20.24
N GLY A 69 -3.54 14.29 19.92
CA GLY A 69 -2.96 12.95 20.02
C GLY A 69 -3.16 12.07 18.80
N VAL A 70 -3.88 12.50 17.77
CA VAL A 70 -4.02 11.76 16.51
C VAL A 70 -2.71 11.80 15.74
N GLU A 71 -2.25 10.65 15.26
CA GLU A 71 -1.09 10.52 14.38
C GLU A 71 -1.56 10.06 12.99
N LEU A 72 -1.11 10.74 11.94
CA LEU A 72 -1.42 10.43 10.55
C LEU A 72 -0.14 10.34 9.74
N ASP A 73 -0.07 9.33 8.86
CA ASP A 73 1.02 9.15 7.91
C ASP A 73 0.60 9.66 6.53
N PHE A 74 1.37 10.62 5.99
CA PHE A 74 1.15 11.18 4.67
C PHE A 74 2.22 10.68 3.71
N ALA A 75 1.81 10.10 2.58
CA ALA A 75 2.70 9.64 1.53
C ALA A 75 2.37 10.30 0.20
N SER A 76 3.38 10.79 -0.51
CA SER A 76 3.19 11.27 -1.89
C SER A 76 2.79 10.12 -2.80
N THR A 77 1.87 10.38 -3.74
CA THR A 77 1.75 9.51 -4.91
C THR A 77 3.08 9.48 -5.64
N ARG A 78 3.45 8.33 -6.18
CA ARG A 78 4.75 8.19 -6.84
C ARG A 78 4.75 7.12 -7.91
N LYS A 79 5.63 7.30 -8.91
CA LYS A 79 6.04 6.24 -9.81
C LYS A 79 7.34 5.63 -9.31
N GLU A 80 7.46 4.34 -9.51
CA GLU A 80 8.64 3.57 -9.17
C GLU A 80 9.12 2.79 -10.40
N CYS A 81 10.41 2.57 -10.49
CA CYS A 81 11.00 1.64 -11.45
C CYS A 81 11.95 0.68 -10.74
N TYR A 82 12.08 -0.51 -11.31
CA TYR A 82 13.05 -1.51 -10.86
C TYR A 82 14.22 -1.49 -11.85
N LYS A 83 15.44 -1.10 -11.40
CA LYS A 83 16.64 -1.08 -12.26
C LYS A 83 17.00 -2.46 -12.76
N LYS A 84 16.80 -3.47 -11.90
CA LYS A 84 16.90 -4.89 -12.21
C LYS A 84 15.75 -5.60 -11.51
N GLN A 85 15.35 -6.73 -12.07
CA GLN A 85 14.34 -7.58 -11.43
C GLN A 85 14.79 -8.01 -10.03
N GLY A 86 13.90 -7.92 -9.05
CA GLY A 86 14.17 -8.25 -7.66
C GLY A 86 14.91 -7.17 -6.85
N ASP A 87 15.35 -6.07 -7.45
CA ASP A 87 15.93 -4.94 -6.73
C ASP A 87 14.89 -4.16 -5.91
N LEU A 88 15.35 -3.29 -5.04
CA LEU A 88 14.47 -2.31 -4.42
C LEU A 88 13.98 -1.29 -5.46
N PRO A 89 12.70 -0.91 -5.42
CA PRO A 89 12.17 0.09 -6.34
C PRO A 89 12.83 1.46 -6.10
N VAL A 90 13.08 2.17 -7.18
CA VAL A 90 13.57 3.56 -7.16
C VAL A 90 12.42 4.48 -7.51
N VAL A 91 12.17 5.48 -6.67
CA VAL A 91 11.18 6.53 -6.96
C VAL A 91 11.69 7.38 -8.10
N THR A 92 10.91 7.46 -9.19
CA THR A 92 11.25 8.24 -10.39
C THR A 92 10.48 9.54 -10.47
N GLU A 93 9.30 9.60 -9.89
CA GLU A 93 8.42 10.78 -9.91
C GLU A 93 7.56 10.78 -8.64
N ILE A 94 7.34 11.95 -8.05
CA ILE A 94 6.36 12.18 -6.98
C ILE A 94 5.23 13.08 -7.49
N GLY A 95 4.04 12.95 -6.91
CA GLY A 95 2.87 13.73 -7.31
C GLY A 95 2.20 13.23 -8.60
N CYS A 96 2.45 12.00 -9.01
CA CYS A 96 1.76 11.41 -10.15
C CYS A 96 0.25 11.21 -9.86
N PRO A 97 -0.60 11.04 -10.89
CA PRO A 97 -2.00 10.71 -10.70
C PRO A 97 -2.21 9.48 -9.81
N LEU A 98 -3.29 9.46 -9.01
CA LEU A 98 -3.61 8.33 -8.12
C LEU A 98 -3.61 6.99 -8.86
N LYS A 99 -4.12 6.95 -10.11
CA LYS A 99 -4.14 5.74 -10.93
C LYS A 99 -2.75 5.13 -11.12
N ASP A 100 -1.73 5.95 -11.31
CA ASP A 100 -0.35 5.48 -11.49
C ASP A 100 0.25 4.95 -10.17
N ASP A 101 -0.08 5.60 -9.04
CA ASP A 101 0.38 5.15 -7.72
C ASP A 101 -0.20 3.79 -7.33
N VAL A 102 -1.47 3.54 -7.62
CA VAL A 102 -2.09 2.26 -7.26
C VAL A 102 -1.55 1.10 -8.10
N LEU A 103 -1.11 1.35 -9.35
CA LEU A 103 -0.57 0.32 -10.25
C LEU A 103 0.78 -0.26 -9.81
N ARG A 104 1.56 0.41 -8.95
CA ARG A 104 2.84 -0.10 -8.43
C ARG A 104 2.67 -1.01 -7.21
N ARG A 105 1.47 -1.12 -6.64
CA ARG A 105 1.18 -1.88 -5.41
C ARG A 105 1.24 -3.39 -5.66
N ASP A 106 0.98 -4.18 -4.63
CA ASP A 106 1.11 -5.64 -4.66
C ASP A 106 -0.14 -6.36 -5.20
N PHE A 107 -1.29 -6.13 -4.56
CA PHE A 107 -2.55 -6.82 -4.86
C PHE A 107 -3.69 -5.82 -5.08
N THR A 108 -4.67 -6.20 -5.90
CA THR A 108 -5.86 -5.38 -6.21
C THR A 108 -6.60 -4.93 -4.97
N VAL A 109 -6.72 -5.80 -3.97
CA VAL A 109 -7.39 -5.52 -2.67
C VAL A 109 -6.67 -4.42 -1.87
N ASN A 110 -5.40 -4.15 -2.16
CA ASN A 110 -4.61 -3.08 -1.56
C ASN A 110 -4.46 -1.87 -2.49
N ALA A 111 -5.15 -1.85 -3.63
CA ALA A 111 -5.11 -0.79 -4.63
C ALA A 111 -6.43 0.01 -4.70
N ILE A 112 -7.34 -0.22 -3.78
CA ILE A 112 -8.59 0.53 -3.62
C ILE A 112 -8.30 1.81 -2.85
N ALA A 113 -8.92 2.91 -3.26
CA ALA A 113 -8.83 4.20 -2.58
C ALA A 113 -10.21 4.71 -2.12
N ILE A 114 -10.21 5.56 -1.09
CA ILE A 114 -11.37 6.35 -0.68
C ILE A 114 -10.97 7.82 -0.75
N SER A 115 -11.74 8.62 -1.47
CA SER A 115 -11.50 10.05 -1.60
C SER A 115 -11.77 10.77 -0.27
N LEU A 116 -10.85 11.65 0.13
CA LEU A 116 -11.03 12.61 1.21
C LEU A 116 -11.21 14.04 0.68
N ASN A 117 -11.40 14.18 -0.63
CA ASN A 117 -11.54 15.46 -1.30
C ASN A 117 -12.96 16.03 -1.14
N ARG A 118 -13.06 17.35 -1.08
CA ARG A 118 -14.32 18.05 -0.81
C ARG A 118 -15.46 17.68 -1.77
N ASN A 119 -15.13 17.51 -3.06
CA ASN A 119 -16.13 17.34 -4.11
C ASN A 119 -16.67 15.92 -4.22
N ASN A 120 -15.92 14.94 -3.73
CA ASN A 120 -16.25 13.52 -3.81
C ASN A 120 -15.85 12.77 -2.53
N LEU A 121 -16.14 13.40 -1.38
CA LEU A 121 -15.80 12.87 -0.07
C LEU A 121 -16.42 11.48 0.16
N PHE A 122 -15.56 10.53 0.56
CA PHE A 122 -15.88 9.13 0.79
C PHE A 122 -16.28 8.31 -0.45
N GLU A 123 -16.13 8.86 -1.65
CA GLU A 123 -16.26 8.08 -2.87
C GLU A 123 -15.16 7.02 -2.97
N ILE A 124 -15.54 5.79 -3.31
CA ILE A 124 -14.60 4.69 -3.52
C ILE A 124 -14.06 4.78 -4.95
N VAL A 125 -12.74 4.77 -5.07
CA VAL A 125 -12.02 4.76 -6.34
C VAL A 125 -11.33 3.42 -6.49
N ASP A 126 -11.78 2.63 -7.46
CA ASP A 126 -11.26 1.28 -7.73
C ASP A 126 -11.00 1.12 -9.23
N TYR A 127 -9.75 1.26 -9.64
CA TYR A 127 -9.36 1.14 -11.04
C TYR A 127 -9.11 -0.31 -11.49
N LEU A 128 -9.00 -1.25 -10.55
CA LEU A 128 -8.43 -2.57 -10.79
C LEU A 128 -9.34 -3.73 -10.37
N GLY A 129 -10.56 -3.42 -9.92
CA GLY A 129 -11.52 -4.43 -9.49
C GLY A 129 -11.21 -5.04 -8.11
N GLY A 130 -10.53 -4.30 -7.24
CA GLY A 130 -10.19 -4.75 -5.90
C GLY A 130 -11.41 -5.04 -5.03
N GLN A 131 -12.53 -4.30 -5.21
CA GLN A 131 -13.78 -4.57 -4.50
C GLN A 131 -14.38 -5.94 -4.87
N GLU A 132 -14.31 -6.32 -6.15
CA GLU A 132 -14.74 -7.62 -6.61
C GLU A 132 -13.90 -8.74 -6.00
N ASP A 133 -12.57 -8.58 -6.00
CA ASP A 133 -11.64 -9.53 -5.39
C ASP A 133 -11.84 -9.65 -3.87
N LEU A 134 -12.14 -8.53 -3.18
CA LEU A 134 -12.53 -8.56 -1.76
C LEU A 134 -13.79 -9.41 -1.54
N SER A 135 -14.82 -9.23 -2.39
CA SER A 135 -16.06 -9.99 -2.27
C SER A 135 -15.87 -11.49 -2.50
N LYS A 136 -14.95 -11.84 -3.41
CA LYS A 136 -14.57 -13.22 -3.73
C LYS A 136 -13.53 -13.80 -2.78
N LYS A 137 -13.00 -13.01 -1.85
CA LYS A 137 -11.90 -13.36 -0.95
C LYS A 137 -10.66 -13.85 -1.72
N GLN A 138 -10.30 -13.13 -2.77
CA GLN A 138 -9.20 -13.45 -3.65
C GLN A 138 -8.07 -12.42 -3.57
N LEU A 139 -6.83 -12.89 -3.77
CA LEU A 139 -5.64 -12.08 -3.92
C LEU A 139 -5.18 -12.15 -5.37
N ARG A 140 -5.30 -11.05 -6.10
CA ARG A 140 -4.87 -10.91 -7.48
C ARG A 140 -3.77 -9.86 -7.57
N ILE A 141 -2.66 -10.21 -8.24
CA ILE A 141 -1.57 -9.27 -8.55
C ILE A 141 -2.01 -8.27 -9.62
N LEU A 142 -1.34 -7.12 -9.68
CA LEU A 142 -1.73 -6.02 -10.58
C LEU A 142 -1.24 -6.20 -12.01
N HIS A 143 -0.16 -6.96 -12.23
CA HIS A 143 0.41 -7.23 -13.56
C HIS A 143 1.26 -8.49 -13.56
N LYS A 144 1.44 -9.09 -14.74
CA LYS A 144 2.11 -10.39 -14.91
C LYS A 144 3.56 -10.45 -14.42
N LYS A 145 4.28 -9.34 -14.40
CA LYS A 145 5.67 -9.26 -13.93
C LYS A 145 5.80 -9.00 -12.43
N SER A 146 4.70 -8.97 -11.70
CA SER A 146 4.64 -8.55 -10.29
C SER A 146 5.63 -9.29 -9.39
N PHE A 147 5.78 -10.61 -9.55
CA PHE A 147 6.72 -11.41 -8.76
C PHE A 147 8.17 -11.28 -9.21
N TYR A 148 8.41 -10.96 -10.49
CA TYR A 148 9.75 -10.66 -11.00
C TYR A 148 10.23 -9.28 -10.55
N ASP A 149 9.34 -8.29 -10.50
CA ASP A 149 9.67 -6.95 -10.01
C ASP A 149 9.95 -6.98 -8.50
N ASP A 150 9.12 -7.69 -7.75
CA ASP A 150 9.23 -7.78 -6.30
C ASP A 150 8.86 -9.17 -5.77
N PRO A 151 9.82 -10.08 -5.64
CA PRO A 151 9.58 -11.43 -5.13
C PRO A 151 9.03 -11.49 -3.70
N SER A 152 9.22 -10.43 -2.89
CA SER A 152 8.65 -10.39 -1.54
C SER A 152 7.12 -10.42 -1.54
N ARG A 153 6.49 -10.11 -2.69
CA ARG A 153 5.03 -10.19 -2.86
C ARG A 153 4.49 -11.60 -2.70
N ILE A 154 5.31 -12.64 -2.92
CA ILE A 154 4.93 -14.03 -2.65
C ILE A 154 4.69 -14.21 -1.15
N ILE A 155 5.63 -13.78 -0.31
CA ILE A 155 5.50 -13.89 1.16
C ILE A 155 4.39 -12.97 1.66
N ARG A 156 4.25 -11.77 1.08
CA ARG A 156 3.13 -10.86 1.37
C ARG A 156 1.79 -11.49 1.02
N GLY A 157 1.68 -12.18 -0.12
CA GLY A 157 0.49 -12.93 -0.51
C GLY A 157 0.13 -14.01 0.50
N LEU A 158 1.11 -14.82 0.93
CA LEU A 158 0.92 -15.82 1.97
C LEU A 158 0.47 -15.17 3.30
N LYS A 159 1.11 -14.07 3.70
CA LYS A 159 0.71 -13.30 4.90
C LYS A 159 -0.74 -12.84 4.82
N PHE A 160 -1.18 -12.30 3.67
CA PHE A 160 -2.57 -11.88 3.48
C PHE A 160 -3.53 -13.07 3.40
N ALA A 161 -3.15 -14.17 2.76
CA ALA A 161 -3.94 -15.39 2.74
C ALA A 161 -4.23 -15.89 4.16
N VAL A 162 -3.21 -15.98 5.01
CA VAL A 162 -3.34 -16.39 6.42
C VAL A 162 -4.14 -15.37 7.23
N ARG A 163 -3.81 -14.07 7.12
CA ARG A 163 -4.46 -13.01 7.92
C ARG A 163 -5.93 -12.80 7.56
N LEU A 164 -6.27 -12.86 6.28
CA LEU A 164 -7.59 -12.51 5.76
C LEU A 164 -8.47 -13.74 5.52
N GLY A 165 -7.88 -14.93 5.39
CA GLY A 165 -8.58 -16.13 4.94
C GLY A 165 -8.91 -16.07 3.44
N PHE A 166 -8.00 -15.50 2.65
CA PHE A 166 -8.14 -15.33 1.21
C PHE A 166 -7.30 -16.36 0.47
N ILE A 167 -7.67 -16.65 -0.76
CA ILE A 167 -6.92 -17.52 -1.67
C ILE A 167 -6.30 -16.71 -2.81
N LEU A 168 -5.26 -17.22 -3.44
CA LEU A 168 -4.75 -16.63 -4.67
C LEU A 168 -5.77 -16.84 -5.80
N GLU A 169 -5.98 -15.78 -6.60
CA GLU A 169 -6.72 -15.89 -7.85
C GLU A 169 -5.93 -16.79 -8.83
N GLU A 170 -6.63 -17.52 -9.70
CA GLU A 170 -6.05 -18.62 -10.50
C GLU A 170 -4.87 -18.19 -11.39
N GLU A 171 -4.99 -17.08 -12.16
CA GLU A 171 -3.88 -16.58 -12.97
C GLU A 171 -2.71 -16.14 -12.09
N THR A 172 -2.99 -15.53 -10.94
CA THR A 172 -1.97 -15.13 -9.95
C THR A 172 -1.21 -16.34 -9.42
N LYS A 173 -1.91 -17.45 -9.13
CA LYS A 173 -1.31 -18.69 -8.67
C LYS A 173 -0.39 -19.30 -9.75
N ILE A 174 -0.86 -19.38 -10.99
CA ILE A 174 -0.05 -19.85 -12.12
C ILE A 174 1.24 -19.03 -12.27
N LEU A 175 1.13 -17.70 -12.25
CA LEU A 175 2.28 -16.81 -12.36
C LEU A 175 3.26 -16.91 -11.17
N GLN A 176 2.75 -17.25 -9.99
CA GLN A 176 3.60 -17.54 -8.83
C GLN A 176 4.36 -18.86 -9.01
N GLU A 177 3.69 -19.90 -9.49
CA GLU A 177 4.30 -21.21 -9.78
C GLU A 177 5.37 -21.09 -10.86
N GLU A 178 5.09 -20.40 -11.97
CA GLU A 178 6.08 -20.11 -13.03
C GLU A 178 7.32 -19.37 -12.48
N TYR A 179 7.13 -18.39 -11.59
CA TYR A 179 8.24 -17.70 -10.95
C TYR A 179 9.07 -18.66 -10.07
N LEU A 180 8.42 -19.53 -9.30
CA LEU A 180 9.08 -20.46 -8.37
C LEU A 180 9.88 -21.57 -9.08
N GLU A 181 9.55 -21.92 -10.33
CA GLU A 181 10.35 -22.82 -11.16
C GLU A 181 11.72 -22.22 -11.52
N ASN A 182 11.79 -20.90 -11.74
CA ASN A 182 13.00 -20.18 -12.11
C ASN A 182 13.18 -18.87 -11.30
N PRO A 183 13.36 -18.97 -9.97
CA PRO A 183 13.40 -17.80 -9.12
C PRO A 183 14.67 -16.96 -9.31
N LEU A 184 14.57 -15.65 -9.13
CA LEU A 184 15.73 -14.77 -9.14
C LEU A 184 16.73 -15.16 -8.04
N LYS A 185 18.03 -15.20 -8.38
CA LYS A 185 19.09 -15.60 -7.44
C LYS A 185 19.45 -14.49 -6.46
N ASN A 186 19.26 -13.23 -6.83
CA ASN A 186 19.64 -12.07 -6.04
C ASN A 186 18.39 -11.31 -5.58
N ILE A 187 17.88 -11.65 -4.41
CA ILE A 187 16.75 -10.96 -3.78
C ILE A 187 17.28 -10.21 -2.55
N PRO A 188 16.84 -8.96 -2.29
CA PRO A 188 17.19 -8.25 -1.06
C PRO A 188 16.68 -8.99 0.19
N LEU A 189 17.59 -9.75 0.82
CA LEU A 189 17.25 -10.64 1.94
C LEU A 189 16.58 -9.92 3.11
N GLU A 190 16.93 -8.66 3.38
CA GLU A 190 16.38 -7.91 4.51
C GLU A 190 14.86 -7.70 4.36
N ARG A 191 14.39 -7.44 3.13
CA ARG A 191 12.95 -7.31 2.85
C ARG A 191 12.22 -8.63 3.06
N VAL A 192 12.79 -9.71 2.53
CA VAL A 192 12.24 -11.08 2.70
C VAL A 192 12.20 -11.45 4.18
N LYS A 193 13.26 -11.18 4.95
CA LYS A 193 13.31 -11.43 6.40
C LYS A 193 12.24 -10.65 7.16
N SER A 194 12.00 -9.39 6.80
CA SER A 194 10.97 -8.57 7.42
C SER A 194 9.58 -9.18 7.22
N GLU A 195 9.23 -9.55 5.98
CA GLU A 195 7.94 -10.15 5.66
C GLU A 195 7.77 -11.52 6.35
N ILE A 196 8.83 -12.33 6.43
CA ILE A 196 8.82 -13.62 7.14
C ILE A 196 8.59 -13.41 8.64
N LYS A 197 9.28 -12.43 9.27
CA LYS A 197 9.06 -12.13 10.69
C LYS A 197 7.61 -11.74 10.96
N GLU A 198 7.03 -10.91 10.11
CA GLU A 198 5.62 -10.52 10.23
C GLU A 198 4.69 -11.73 10.04
N LEU A 199 4.97 -12.62 9.08
CA LEU A 199 4.18 -13.83 8.87
C LEU A 199 4.17 -14.71 10.13
N PHE A 200 5.34 -14.97 10.73
CA PHE A 200 5.44 -15.77 11.96
C PHE A 200 4.90 -15.06 13.21
N SER A 201 4.74 -13.75 13.20
CA SER A 201 4.07 -13.02 14.28
C SER A 201 2.54 -13.16 14.26
N LEU A 202 1.98 -13.60 13.13
CA LEU A 202 0.58 -13.94 13.06
C LEU A 202 0.35 -15.22 13.86
N ASN A 203 -0.18 -15.12 15.09
CA ASN A 203 -0.47 -16.24 16.01
C ASN A 203 -1.54 -17.23 15.47
N LYS A 204 -1.43 -17.63 14.21
CA LYS A 204 -2.31 -18.59 13.54
C LYS A 204 -1.48 -19.73 12.93
N LEU A 205 -0.71 -20.40 13.78
CA LEU A 205 -0.01 -21.65 13.40
C LEU A 205 -0.98 -22.73 12.87
N ALA A 206 -2.25 -22.63 13.18
CA ALA A 206 -3.27 -23.57 12.70
C ALA A 206 -3.65 -23.46 11.21
N ALA A 207 -3.06 -22.52 10.46
CA ALA A 207 -3.38 -22.31 9.04
C ALA A 207 -2.34 -22.96 8.08
N PHE A 208 -1.38 -23.70 8.62
CA PHE A 208 -0.35 -24.39 7.84
C PHE A 208 -0.57 -25.91 7.76
N ASP A 209 -1.67 -26.42 8.34
CA ASP A 209 -1.97 -27.85 8.44
C ASP A 209 -2.97 -28.36 7.39
N ASP A 210 -3.26 -27.59 6.32
CA ASP A 210 -4.12 -28.01 5.19
C ASP A 210 -3.37 -28.03 3.86
#